data_a32ce0c7a97e51b0e32571776387a851
#
_entry.id   a32ce0c7a97e51b0e32571776387a851
#
_cell.length_a   1.000
_cell.length_b   1.000
_cell.length_c   1.000
_cell.angle_alpha   90.00
_cell.angle_beta   90.00
_cell.angle_gamma   90.00
#
_symmetry.space_group_name_H-M   'P 1'
#
loop_
_entity.id
_entity.type
_entity.pdbx_description
1 polymer ?
#
loop_
_entity_poly.entity_id
_entity_poly.type
_entity_poly.pdbx_seq_one_letter_code
_entity_poly.pdbx_strand_id
1 'polypeptide(L)'
;MTHLPKFSPALLHPRYWLLWLGIGLLWLVVQLPYPLIYRLGNAIGRLAMRFMKRRAKIAYRNLELCFPDKSEQERHRMVVMNFESVGMGLMETGMAWFWPVRRIARWTDTIGFEHIRDVQAQQRGILLIGIHFLTLEMGARMFGMNEPGIGVYRPNDNPVIDWLQAWGRLRSNKDMIDRKDLKGMIRALKKGEVVWYAPDHDYGPTASVFAPLFAVDQAATTSGTWMLAKMSKACIVPFVPRRKPDGKGYELIILPPECSPPLDDAETTAAWMNKIVEQCIMMAPEQYMWLHRRFKTRPEGMPSRY
;
A
#
# COMPACT_ATOMS: atom_id res chain seq x y z
N MET A 1 3.88 -22.86 -3.63
CA MET A 1 2.99 -22.37 -2.55
C MET A 1 3.88 -21.67 -1.55
N THR A 2 3.62 -20.41 -1.26
CA THR A 2 4.35 -19.68 -0.24
C THR A 2 4.04 -20.30 1.12
N HIS A 3 5.05 -20.75 1.88
CA HIS A 3 4.83 -21.22 3.24
C HIS A 3 4.59 -20.00 4.13
N LEU A 4 3.32 -19.73 4.41
CA LEU A 4 2.95 -18.65 5.34
C LEU A 4 3.49 -18.98 6.75
N PRO A 5 3.98 -17.96 7.48
CA PRO A 5 4.52 -18.16 8.81
C PRO A 5 3.44 -18.68 9.76
N LYS A 6 3.76 -19.74 10.51
CA LYS A 6 2.90 -20.31 11.54
C LYS A 6 3.38 -19.89 12.93
N PHE A 7 2.45 -19.75 13.86
CA PHE A 7 2.84 -19.55 15.26
C PHE A 7 3.66 -20.73 15.75
N SER A 8 4.75 -20.44 16.45
CA SER A 8 5.56 -21.44 17.12
C SER A 8 6.00 -20.90 18.50
N PRO A 9 6.27 -21.78 19.50
CA PRO A 9 6.79 -21.34 20.80
C PRO A 9 8.07 -20.51 20.73
N ALA A 10 8.87 -20.68 19.68
CA ALA A 10 10.07 -19.88 19.44
C ALA A 10 9.78 -18.36 19.34
N LEU A 11 8.56 -17.97 18.95
CA LEU A 11 8.14 -16.57 18.90
C LEU A 11 7.93 -15.95 20.30
N LEU A 12 7.87 -16.77 21.34
CA LEU A 12 7.76 -16.33 22.76
C LEU A 12 9.11 -16.19 23.45
N HIS A 13 10.21 -16.41 22.74
CA HIS A 13 11.56 -16.29 23.29
C HIS A 13 11.78 -14.89 23.92
N PRO A 14 12.47 -14.75 25.08
CA PRO A 14 12.67 -13.50 25.80
C PRO A 14 13.15 -12.32 24.95
N ARG A 15 13.95 -12.57 23.92
CA ARG A 15 14.41 -11.53 22.97
C ARG A 15 13.27 -10.76 22.30
N TYR A 16 12.05 -11.29 22.27
CA TYR A 16 10.87 -10.67 21.65
C TYR A 16 9.90 -10.06 22.67
N TRP A 17 10.15 -10.16 23.98
CA TRP A 17 9.20 -9.70 24.99
C TRP A 17 8.90 -8.20 24.88
N LEU A 18 9.92 -7.37 24.63
CA LEU A 18 9.70 -5.95 24.42
C LEU A 18 8.80 -5.68 23.20
N LEU A 19 8.98 -6.46 22.15
CA LEU A 19 8.11 -6.39 20.95
C LEU A 19 6.68 -6.82 21.29
N TRP A 20 6.50 -7.91 22.01
CA TRP A 20 5.18 -8.36 22.47
C TRP A 20 4.50 -7.34 23.40
N LEU A 21 5.26 -6.67 24.26
CA LEU A 21 4.75 -5.57 25.09
C LEU A 21 4.26 -4.42 24.21
N GLY A 22 5.03 -4.04 23.17
CA GLY A 22 4.61 -3.03 22.20
C GLY A 22 3.34 -3.42 21.43
N ILE A 23 3.24 -4.67 21.01
CA ILE A 23 2.05 -5.22 20.34
C ILE A 23 0.83 -5.19 21.30
N GLY A 24 1.02 -5.59 22.56
CA GLY A 24 -0.02 -5.53 23.59
C GLY A 24 -0.47 -4.10 23.89
N LEU A 25 0.45 -3.14 23.93
CA LEU A 25 0.13 -1.73 24.09
C LEU A 25 -0.66 -1.21 22.88
N LEU A 26 -0.24 -1.55 21.67
CA LEU A 26 -0.99 -1.18 20.44
C LEU A 26 -2.39 -1.77 20.47
N TRP A 27 -2.52 -3.05 20.88
CA TRP A 27 -3.83 -3.70 21.04
C TRP A 27 -4.72 -2.95 22.03
N LEU A 28 -4.19 -2.53 23.18
CA LEU A 28 -4.93 -1.74 24.19
C LEU A 28 -5.35 -0.38 23.62
N VAL A 29 -4.42 0.36 22.99
CA VAL A 29 -4.67 1.69 22.45
C VAL A 29 -5.76 1.66 21.37
N VAL A 30 -5.77 0.66 20.51
CA VAL A 30 -6.80 0.58 19.46
C VAL A 30 -8.17 0.12 19.98
N GLN A 31 -8.32 -0.20 21.28
CA GLN A 31 -9.65 -0.40 21.90
C GLN A 31 -10.34 0.93 22.23
N LEU A 32 -9.63 2.04 22.30
CA LEU A 32 -10.20 3.36 22.54
C LEU A 32 -11.25 3.72 21.48
N PRO A 33 -12.17 4.67 21.76
CA PRO A 33 -13.04 5.25 20.72
C PRO A 33 -12.25 5.84 19.55
N TYR A 34 -12.74 5.64 18.33
CA TYR A 34 -12.04 6.07 17.12
C TYR A 34 -11.57 7.54 17.13
N PRO A 35 -12.37 8.54 17.60
CA PRO A 35 -11.90 9.92 17.66
C PRO A 35 -10.66 10.13 18.54
N LEU A 36 -10.50 9.33 19.61
CA LEU A 36 -9.31 9.37 20.45
C LEU A 36 -8.11 8.73 19.74
N ILE A 37 -8.31 7.58 19.09
CA ILE A 37 -7.27 6.94 18.27
C ILE A 37 -6.78 7.90 17.20
N TYR A 38 -7.69 8.59 16.50
CA TYR A 38 -7.38 9.56 15.47
C TYR A 38 -6.50 10.71 16.00
N ARG A 39 -6.90 11.33 17.12
CA ARG A 39 -6.12 12.40 17.76
C ARG A 39 -4.74 11.91 18.22
N LEU A 40 -4.69 10.75 18.83
CA LEU A 40 -3.46 10.15 19.32
C LEU A 40 -2.51 9.79 18.16
N GLY A 41 -3.02 9.17 17.09
CA GLY A 41 -2.23 8.85 15.90
C GLY A 41 -1.62 10.08 15.26
N ASN A 42 -2.41 11.14 15.05
CA ASN A 42 -1.92 12.40 14.51
C ASN A 42 -0.85 13.04 15.42
N ALA A 43 -1.06 13.02 16.75
CA ALA A 43 -0.08 13.56 17.70
C ALA A 43 1.24 12.78 17.70
N ILE A 44 1.17 11.45 17.65
CA ILE A 44 2.34 10.56 17.53
C ILE A 44 3.07 10.84 16.21
N GLY A 45 2.35 11.01 15.12
CA GLY A 45 2.94 11.33 13.82
C GLY A 45 3.70 12.66 13.83
N ARG A 46 3.10 13.72 14.39
CA ARG A 46 3.76 15.02 14.56
C ARG A 46 5.02 14.93 15.43
N LEU A 47 4.93 14.16 16.51
CA LEU A 47 6.08 13.92 17.38
C LEU A 47 7.18 13.13 16.65
N ALA A 48 6.81 12.08 15.91
CA ALA A 48 7.75 11.26 15.14
C ALA A 48 8.54 12.09 14.11
N MET A 49 7.94 13.12 13.51
CA MET A 49 8.63 14.01 12.58
C MET A 49 9.87 14.68 13.21
N ARG A 50 9.85 14.98 14.52
CA ARG A 50 10.99 15.59 15.23
C ARG A 50 12.20 14.64 15.34
N PHE A 51 11.93 13.34 15.44
CA PHE A 51 12.96 12.31 15.60
C PHE A 51 13.37 11.68 14.26
N MET A 52 12.47 11.57 13.31
CA MET A 52 12.69 10.94 12.01
C MET A 52 13.18 11.94 10.94
N LYS A 53 14.14 12.82 11.29
CA LYS A 53 14.63 13.91 10.42
C LYS A 53 15.08 13.43 9.02
N ARG A 54 15.73 12.24 8.95
CA ARG A 54 16.14 11.64 7.67
C ARG A 54 14.95 11.30 6.79
N ARG A 55 13.87 10.78 7.37
CA ARG A 55 12.65 10.45 6.63
C ARG A 55 11.90 11.71 6.19
N ALA A 56 11.85 12.72 7.05
CA ALA A 56 11.30 14.01 6.68
C ALA A 56 12.03 14.61 5.46
N LYS A 57 13.37 14.62 5.45
CA LYS A 57 14.15 15.07 4.29
C LYS A 57 13.81 14.30 3.01
N ILE A 58 13.61 12.99 3.09
CA ILE A 58 13.21 12.18 1.94
C ILE A 58 11.80 12.59 1.44
N ALA A 59 10.85 12.79 2.35
CA ALA A 59 9.51 13.25 1.99
C ALA A 59 9.52 14.63 1.32
N TYR A 60 10.25 15.59 1.87
CA TYR A 60 10.46 16.90 1.25
C TYR A 60 11.04 16.77 -0.15
N ARG A 61 12.09 15.98 -0.31
CA ARG A 61 12.74 15.78 -1.61
C ARG A 61 11.82 15.15 -2.65
N ASN A 62 11.02 14.16 -2.25
CA ASN A 62 10.03 13.56 -3.13
C ASN A 62 8.98 14.58 -3.59
N LEU A 63 8.46 15.39 -2.65
CA LEU A 63 7.47 16.42 -2.98
C LEU A 63 8.05 17.53 -3.86
N GLU A 64 9.30 17.94 -3.63
CA GLU A 64 10.01 18.88 -4.49
C GLU A 64 10.17 18.35 -5.92
N LEU A 65 10.53 17.08 -6.06
CA LEU A 65 10.69 16.43 -7.37
C LEU A 65 9.36 16.25 -8.10
N CYS A 66 8.30 15.88 -7.38
CA CYS A 66 6.99 15.62 -7.98
C CYS A 66 6.19 16.90 -8.25
N PHE A 67 6.36 17.92 -7.42
CA PHE A 67 5.57 19.15 -7.43
C PHE A 67 6.48 20.39 -7.36
N PRO A 68 7.29 20.66 -8.38
CA PRO A 68 8.24 21.79 -8.37
C PRO A 68 7.54 23.15 -8.22
N ASP A 69 6.33 23.28 -8.75
CA ASP A 69 5.55 24.54 -8.73
C ASP A 69 4.92 24.85 -7.36
N LYS A 70 4.90 23.90 -6.43
CA LYS A 70 4.41 24.17 -5.08
C LYS A 70 5.43 24.96 -4.27
N SER A 71 4.94 25.94 -3.51
CA SER A 71 5.75 26.69 -2.58
C SER A 71 6.34 25.82 -1.47
N GLU A 72 7.41 26.29 -0.84
CA GLU A 72 8.02 25.61 0.31
C GLU A 72 7.03 25.41 1.46
N GLN A 73 6.14 26.39 1.69
CA GLN A 73 5.12 26.32 2.73
C GLN A 73 4.09 25.22 2.43
N GLU A 74 3.65 25.07 1.18
CA GLU A 74 2.73 24.02 0.79
C GLU A 74 3.37 22.63 0.94
N ARG A 75 4.62 22.47 0.49
CA ARG A 75 5.38 21.23 0.69
C ARG A 75 5.57 20.92 2.16
N HIS A 76 5.88 21.92 2.99
CA HIS A 76 5.98 21.74 4.44
C HIS A 76 4.67 21.23 5.05
N ARG A 77 3.55 21.88 4.70
CA ARG A 77 2.22 21.45 5.17
C ARG A 77 1.93 20.01 4.77
N MET A 78 2.22 19.63 3.53
CA MET A 78 2.05 18.24 3.06
C MET A 78 2.91 17.25 3.85
N VAL A 79 4.16 17.58 4.17
CA VAL A 79 5.03 16.71 4.99
C VAL A 79 4.49 16.56 6.41
N VAL A 80 4.00 17.63 7.03
CA VAL A 80 3.37 17.55 8.37
C VAL A 80 2.16 16.61 8.34
N MET A 81 1.23 16.79 7.40
CA MET A 81 0.05 15.95 7.24
C MET A 81 0.43 14.49 6.91
N ASN A 82 1.50 14.31 6.14
CA ASN A 82 2.03 12.97 5.84
C ASN A 82 2.57 12.29 7.11
N PHE A 83 3.27 13.00 7.98
CA PHE A 83 3.69 12.44 9.26
C PHE A 83 2.52 12.15 10.21
N GLU A 84 1.47 12.98 10.23
CA GLU A 84 0.21 12.64 10.91
C GLU A 84 -0.36 11.33 10.38
N SER A 85 -0.31 11.15 9.06
CA SER A 85 -0.72 9.90 8.42
C SER A 85 0.19 8.71 8.78
N VAL A 86 1.49 8.91 9.00
CA VAL A 86 2.38 7.86 9.52
C VAL A 86 1.95 7.38 10.91
N GLY A 87 1.65 8.32 11.81
CA GLY A 87 1.17 7.97 13.14
C GLY A 87 -0.20 7.26 13.09
N MET A 88 -1.08 7.72 12.20
CA MET A 88 -2.35 7.02 11.96
C MET A 88 -2.14 5.63 11.36
N GLY A 89 -1.19 5.45 10.43
CA GLY A 89 -0.90 4.15 9.83
C GLY A 89 -0.49 3.08 10.86
N LEU A 90 0.21 3.49 11.95
CA LEU A 90 0.47 2.60 13.08
C LEU A 90 -0.83 2.17 13.78
N MET A 91 -1.73 3.13 14.06
CA MET A 91 -3.03 2.84 14.69
C MET A 91 -3.88 1.95 13.78
N GLU A 92 -3.93 2.25 12.50
CA GLU A 92 -4.67 1.52 11.48
C GLU A 92 -4.19 0.08 11.30
N THR A 93 -2.89 -0.14 11.42
CA THR A 93 -2.32 -1.49 11.46
C THR A 93 -2.91 -2.29 12.63
N GLY A 94 -2.90 -1.71 13.84
CA GLY A 94 -3.52 -2.34 15.01
C GLY A 94 -5.03 -2.54 14.86
N MET A 95 -5.75 -1.55 14.32
CA MET A 95 -7.18 -1.65 14.07
C MET A 95 -7.50 -2.76 13.06
N ALA A 96 -6.77 -2.81 11.94
CA ALA A 96 -6.97 -3.80 10.88
C ALA A 96 -6.75 -5.24 11.40
N TRP A 97 -5.74 -5.42 12.25
CA TRP A 97 -5.41 -6.74 12.79
C TRP A 97 -6.29 -7.17 13.96
N PHE A 98 -6.74 -6.24 14.81
CA PHE A 98 -7.39 -6.60 16.07
C PHE A 98 -8.89 -6.32 16.12
N TRP A 99 -9.39 -5.35 15.36
CA TRP A 99 -10.81 -5.04 15.41
C TRP A 99 -11.69 -6.14 14.80
N PRO A 100 -12.87 -6.39 15.38
CA PRO A 100 -13.88 -7.23 14.74
C PRO A 100 -14.49 -6.53 13.52
N VAL A 101 -14.96 -7.30 12.56
CA VAL A 101 -15.59 -6.83 11.30
C VAL A 101 -16.64 -5.75 11.56
N ARG A 102 -17.54 -5.98 12.54
CA ARG A 102 -18.61 -5.04 12.88
C ARG A 102 -18.10 -3.64 13.27
N ARG A 103 -16.93 -3.59 13.93
CA ARG A 103 -16.33 -2.30 14.34
C ARG A 103 -15.72 -1.58 13.16
N ILE A 104 -15.07 -2.29 12.25
CA ILE A 104 -14.52 -1.71 11.02
C ILE A 104 -15.65 -1.19 10.13
N ALA A 105 -16.68 -1.99 9.89
CA ALA A 105 -17.81 -1.64 9.04
C ALA A 105 -18.51 -0.33 9.44
N ARG A 106 -18.50 0.02 10.74
CA ARG A 106 -19.09 1.30 11.22
C ARG A 106 -18.33 2.54 10.75
N TRP A 107 -17.08 2.37 10.33
CA TRP A 107 -16.18 3.47 9.98
C TRP A 107 -15.76 3.44 8.51
N THR A 108 -16.38 2.57 7.72
CA THR A 108 -15.97 2.32 6.34
C THR A 108 -17.13 2.46 5.39
N ASP A 109 -16.95 3.28 4.35
CA ASP A 109 -17.81 3.31 3.17
C ASP A 109 -17.06 2.67 2.00
N THR A 110 -17.79 1.96 1.14
CA THR A 110 -17.23 1.33 -0.07
C THR A 110 -17.93 1.87 -1.30
N ILE A 111 -17.15 2.32 -2.27
CA ILE A 111 -17.61 2.97 -3.51
C ILE A 111 -17.03 2.21 -4.69
N GLY A 112 -17.84 1.91 -5.71
CA GLY A 112 -17.39 1.29 -6.97
C GLY A 112 -17.12 -0.21 -6.87
N PHE A 113 -17.62 -0.90 -5.83
CA PHE A 113 -17.37 -2.33 -5.66
C PHE A 113 -18.03 -3.20 -6.73
N GLU A 114 -19.02 -2.68 -7.43
CA GLU A 114 -19.62 -3.26 -8.63
C GLU A 114 -18.58 -3.57 -9.72
N HIS A 115 -17.54 -2.77 -9.85
CA HIS A 115 -16.45 -3.00 -10.83
C HIS A 115 -15.73 -4.33 -10.62
N ILE A 116 -15.59 -4.77 -9.36
CA ILE A 116 -15.01 -6.09 -9.06
C ILE A 116 -15.96 -7.19 -9.55
N ARG A 117 -17.25 -7.08 -9.24
CA ARG A 117 -18.26 -8.07 -9.60
C ARG A 117 -18.44 -8.19 -11.12
N ASP A 118 -18.41 -7.06 -11.83
CA ASP A 118 -18.53 -7.03 -13.30
C ASP A 118 -17.36 -7.75 -13.99
N VAL A 119 -16.15 -7.62 -13.48
CA VAL A 119 -14.98 -8.35 -13.99
C VAL A 119 -15.06 -9.84 -13.64
N GLN A 120 -15.48 -10.17 -12.43
CA GLN A 120 -15.66 -11.58 -12.01
C GLN A 120 -16.75 -12.29 -12.82
N ALA A 121 -17.85 -11.59 -13.17
CA ALA A 121 -18.89 -12.13 -14.03
C ALA A 121 -18.37 -12.51 -15.43
N GLN A 122 -17.29 -11.87 -15.90
CA GLN A 122 -16.58 -12.21 -17.13
C GLN A 122 -15.58 -13.37 -16.96
N GLN A 123 -15.49 -13.97 -15.77
CA GLN A 123 -14.53 -15.03 -15.41
C GLN A 123 -13.06 -14.61 -15.62
N ARG A 124 -12.77 -13.33 -15.49
CA ARG A 124 -11.41 -12.78 -15.61
C ARG A 124 -10.78 -12.57 -14.24
N GLY A 125 -9.47 -12.81 -14.16
CA GLY A 125 -8.70 -12.44 -12.99
C GLY A 125 -8.59 -10.92 -12.84
N ILE A 126 -8.40 -10.47 -11.62
CA ILE A 126 -8.26 -9.07 -11.28
C ILE A 126 -6.87 -8.81 -10.73
N LEU A 127 -6.09 -8.01 -11.43
CA LEU A 127 -4.88 -7.40 -10.90
C LEU A 127 -5.29 -6.11 -10.18
N LEU A 128 -5.52 -6.25 -8.86
CA LEU A 128 -5.95 -5.15 -8.00
C LEU A 128 -4.76 -4.25 -7.70
N ILE A 129 -4.74 -3.08 -8.32
CA ILE A 129 -3.65 -2.12 -8.15
C ILE A 129 -3.88 -1.31 -6.89
N GLY A 130 -3.09 -1.61 -5.87
CA GLY A 130 -2.93 -0.76 -4.71
C GLY A 130 -1.66 0.07 -4.81
N ILE A 131 -1.66 1.21 -4.14
CA ILE A 131 -0.44 2.00 -3.94
C ILE A 131 -0.11 2.01 -2.46
N HIS A 132 1.15 2.31 -2.12
CA HIS A 132 1.58 2.31 -0.72
C HIS A 132 1.05 3.54 0.02
N PHE A 133 -0.26 3.59 0.22
CA PHE A 133 -0.85 4.47 1.21
C PHE A 133 -0.50 4.00 2.62
N LEU A 134 -0.37 4.94 3.54
CA LEU A 134 -0.13 4.64 4.96
C LEU A 134 -1.32 3.91 5.61
N THR A 135 -2.51 3.97 4.99
CA THR A 135 -3.72 3.20 5.32
C THR A 135 -3.74 1.77 4.77
N LEU A 136 -2.62 1.25 4.25
CA LEU A 136 -2.54 -0.02 3.52
C LEU A 136 -3.20 -1.20 4.26
N GLU A 137 -2.89 -1.40 5.53
CA GLU A 137 -3.41 -2.53 6.32
C GLU A 137 -4.94 -2.42 6.50
N MET A 138 -5.43 -1.20 6.74
CA MET A 138 -6.87 -0.95 6.81
C MET A 138 -7.53 -1.17 5.45
N GLY A 139 -6.90 -0.74 4.35
CA GLY A 139 -7.37 -0.97 2.99
C GLY A 139 -7.50 -2.45 2.65
N ALA A 140 -6.47 -3.24 2.95
CA ALA A 140 -6.48 -4.69 2.76
C ALA A 140 -7.59 -5.37 3.56
N ARG A 141 -7.86 -4.88 4.78
CA ARG A 141 -8.93 -5.39 5.64
C ARG A 141 -10.31 -5.03 5.10
N MET A 142 -10.52 -3.77 4.70
CA MET A 142 -11.77 -3.28 4.13
C MET A 142 -12.13 -4.02 2.83
N PHE A 143 -11.15 -4.19 1.94
CA PHE A 143 -11.35 -4.93 0.69
C PHE A 143 -11.72 -6.39 0.98
N GLY A 144 -10.92 -7.09 1.77
CA GLY A 144 -11.12 -8.50 2.06
C GLY A 144 -12.39 -8.82 2.85
N MET A 145 -13.02 -7.84 3.51
CA MET A 145 -14.32 -7.99 4.13
C MET A 145 -15.46 -8.12 3.09
N ASN A 146 -15.27 -7.56 1.90
CA ASN A 146 -16.23 -7.62 0.79
C ASN A 146 -15.87 -8.75 -0.17
N GLU A 147 -14.59 -8.91 -0.51
CA GLU A 147 -14.08 -9.93 -1.43
C GLU A 147 -12.70 -10.40 -0.95
N PRO A 148 -12.55 -11.61 -0.42
CA PRO A 148 -11.27 -12.15 0.01
C PRO A 148 -10.31 -12.30 -1.18
N GLY A 149 -9.28 -11.45 -1.24
CA GLY A 149 -8.25 -11.47 -2.26
C GLY A 149 -6.95 -12.16 -1.83
N ILE A 150 -5.98 -12.17 -2.72
CA ILE A 150 -4.62 -12.68 -2.48
C ILE A 150 -3.67 -11.49 -2.44
N GLY A 151 -2.95 -11.30 -1.34
CA GLY A 151 -1.98 -10.21 -1.20
C GLY A 151 -0.59 -10.60 -1.68
N VAL A 152 0.05 -9.76 -2.49
CA VAL A 152 1.48 -9.90 -2.76
C VAL A 152 2.25 -9.24 -1.63
N TYR A 153 3.21 -9.95 -1.01
CA TYR A 153 3.93 -9.42 0.13
C TYR A 153 5.43 -9.79 0.10
N ARG A 154 6.19 -9.09 0.91
CA ARG A 154 7.55 -9.46 1.28
C ARG A 154 7.52 -10.00 2.71
N PRO A 155 8.04 -11.21 2.99
CA PRO A 155 8.25 -11.70 4.34
C PRO A 155 9.05 -10.69 5.18
N ASN A 156 8.67 -10.50 6.43
CA ASN A 156 9.37 -9.58 7.32
C ASN A 156 10.60 -10.27 7.92
N ASP A 157 11.68 -9.50 8.10
CA ASP A 157 12.93 -10.03 8.67
C ASP A 157 12.76 -10.42 10.16
N ASN A 158 11.80 -9.84 10.88
CA ASN A 158 11.44 -10.22 12.24
C ASN A 158 10.31 -11.26 12.22
N PRO A 159 10.51 -12.49 12.72
CA PRO A 159 9.54 -13.57 12.58
C PRO A 159 8.24 -13.34 13.37
N VAL A 160 8.26 -12.56 14.45
CA VAL A 160 7.03 -12.20 15.19
C VAL A 160 6.18 -11.25 14.36
N ILE A 161 6.79 -10.24 13.76
CA ILE A 161 6.08 -9.30 12.88
C ILE A 161 5.58 -10.01 11.63
N ASP A 162 6.39 -10.90 11.05
CA ASP A 162 6.01 -11.67 9.86
C ASP A 162 4.77 -12.54 10.13
N TRP A 163 4.80 -13.27 11.24
CA TRP A 163 3.65 -14.06 11.68
C TRP A 163 2.43 -13.18 11.95
N LEU A 164 2.58 -12.10 12.71
CA LEU A 164 1.47 -11.24 13.11
C LEU A 164 0.83 -10.55 11.90
N GLN A 165 1.64 -10.09 10.95
CA GLN A 165 1.17 -9.49 9.70
C GLN A 165 0.39 -10.52 8.86
N ALA A 166 0.94 -11.74 8.69
CA ALA A 166 0.26 -12.81 7.99
C ALA A 166 -1.07 -13.16 8.66
N TRP A 167 -1.06 -13.35 9.97
CA TRP A 167 -2.26 -13.62 10.76
C TRP A 167 -3.30 -12.51 10.62
N GLY A 168 -2.89 -11.24 10.73
CA GLY A 168 -3.79 -10.09 10.64
C GLY A 168 -4.45 -9.97 9.26
N ARG A 169 -3.67 -10.15 8.19
CA ARG A 169 -4.16 -10.06 6.81
C ARG A 169 -5.08 -11.22 6.43
N LEU A 170 -4.76 -12.44 6.86
CA LEU A 170 -5.58 -13.63 6.59
C LEU A 170 -6.91 -13.66 7.35
N ARG A 171 -7.18 -12.71 8.24
CA ARG A 171 -8.50 -12.56 8.87
C ARG A 171 -9.60 -12.15 7.90
N SER A 172 -9.26 -11.62 6.74
CA SER A 172 -10.22 -11.21 5.71
C SER A 172 -9.77 -11.57 4.30
N ASN A 173 -8.51 -11.90 4.09
CA ASN A 173 -8.00 -12.26 2.78
C ASN A 173 -7.76 -13.77 2.69
N LYS A 174 -7.73 -14.27 1.46
CA LYS A 174 -7.71 -15.68 1.13
C LYS A 174 -6.32 -16.30 1.28
N ASP A 175 -5.30 -15.57 0.82
CA ASP A 175 -3.91 -16.06 0.81
C ASP A 175 -2.93 -14.90 0.65
N MET A 176 -1.64 -15.20 0.76
CA MET A 176 -0.55 -14.27 0.42
C MET A 176 0.50 -14.97 -0.44
N ILE A 177 1.01 -14.26 -1.44
CA ILE A 177 2.05 -14.74 -2.36
C ILE A 177 3.31 -13.90 -2.16
N ASP A 178 4.47 -14.56 -2.04
CA ASP A 178 5.76 -13.86 -2.02
C ASP A 178 5.94 -13.05 -3.31
N ARG A 179 6.39 -11.80 -3.18
CA ARG A 179 6.65 -10.90 -4.31
C ARG A 179 7.60 -11.47 -5.37
N LYS A 180 8.38 -12.48 -5.03
CA LYS A 180 9.28 -13.20 -5.96
C LYS A 180 8.59 -14.32 -6.73
N ASP A 181 7.41 -14.77 -6.30
CA ASP A 181 6.67 -15.86 -6.97
C ASP A 181 5.74 -15.32 -8.07
N LEU A 182 6.35 -14.78 -9.12
CA LEU A 182 5.63 -14.28 -10.29
C LEU A 182 4.75 -15.36 -10.94
N LYS A 183 5.25 -16.63 -10.99
CA LYS A 183 4.47 -17.73 -11.55
C LYS A 183 3.22 -18.03 -10.72
N GLY A 184 3.31 -17.92 -9.41
CA GLY A 184 2.17 -18.06 -8.49
C GLY A 184 1.10 -16.97 -8.74
N MET A 185 1.52 -15.71 -8.88
CA MET A 185 0.62 -14.60 -9.20
C MET A 185 -0.10 -14.82 -10.53
N ILE A 186 0.63 -15.18 -11.60
CA ILE A 186 0.04 -15.46 -12.92
C ILE A 186 -0.95 -16.61 -12.84
N ARG A 187 -0.64 -17.69 -12.12
CA ARG A 187 -1.57 -18.82 -11.94
C ARG A 187 -2.84 -18.43 -11.21
N ALA A 188 -2.72 -17.62 -10.15
CA ALA A 188 -3.88 -17.12 -9.41
C ALA A 188 -4.78 -16.25 -10.31
N LEU A 189 -4.19 -15.28 -11.03
CA LEU A 189 -4.92 -14.44 -11.98
C LEU A 189 -5.62 -15.24 -13.09
N LYS A 190 -4.95 -16.27 -13.66
CA LYS A 190 -5.57 -17.16 -14.67
C LYS A 190 -6.72 -18.01 -14.14
N LYS A 191 -6.81 -18.19 -12.82
CA LYS A 191 -7.93 -18.87 -12.16
C LYS A 191 -9.09 -17.94 -11.80
N GLY A 192 -9.04 -16.68 -12.22
CA GLY A 192 -10.06 -15.69 -11.90
C GLY A 192 -9.92 -15.05 -10.52
N GLU A 193 -8.79 -15.25 -9.82
CA GLU A 193 -8.58 -14.69 -8.48
C GLU A 193 -8.29 -13.19 -8.53
N VAL A 194 -8.56 -12.53 -7.40
CA VAL A 194 -8.15 -11.14 -7.16
C VAL A 194 -6.75 -11.15 -6.53
N VAL A 195 -5.78 -10.55 -7.20
CA VAL A 195 -4.40 -10.45 -6.70
C VAL A 195 -4.03 -8.98 -6.49
N TRP A 196 -3.82 -8.60 -5.23
CA TRP A 196 -3.35 -7.26 -4.89
C TRP A 196 -1.87 -7.09 -5.24
N TYR A 197 -1.55 -6.03 -5.97
CA TYR A 197 -0.20 -5.72 -6.43
C TYR A 197 0.05 -4.21 -6.36
N ALA A 198 1.27 -3.80 -5.97
CA ALA A 198 1.65 -2.41 -5.84
C ALA A 198 2.82 -2.06 -6.77
N PRO A 199 2.60 -1.30 -7.85
CA PRO A 199 3.64 -0.94 -8.84
C PRO A 199 4.40 0.34 -8.50
N ASP A 200 4.04 1.06 -7.44
CA ASP A 200 4.41 2.44 -7.17
C ASP A 200 5.78 2.64 -6.48
N HIS A 201 6.44 1.58 -6.02
CA HIS A 201 7.75 1.67 -5.40
C HIS A 201 8.90 1.48 -6.40
N ASP A 202 10.07 1.98 -6.02
CA ASP A 202 11.34 1.74 -6.71
C ASP A 202 11.95 0.43 -6.22
N TYR A 203 11.89 -0.61 -7.03
CA TYR A 203 12.38 -1.95 -6.74
C TYR A 203 13.85 -2.18 -7.18
N GLY A 204 14.50 -1.15 -7.67
CA GLY A 204 15.88 -1.23 -8.18
C GLY A 204 15.95 -1.42 -9.70
N PRO A 205 17.14 -1.51 -10.28
CA PRO A 205 17.32 -1.47 -11.74
C PRO A 205 16.89 -2.75 -12.46
N THR A 206 16.97 -3.92 -11.82
CA THR A 206 16.90 -5.24 -12.48
C THR A 206 15.54 -5.55 -13.13
N ALA A 207 14.45 -4.99 -12.63
CA ALA A 207 13.09 -5.27 -13.11
C ALA A 207 12.29 -3.97 -13.28
N SER A 208 12.98 -2.91 -13.71
CA SER A 208 12.40 -1.58 -13.90
C SER A 208 12.72 -1.02 -15.27
N VAL A 209 11.80 -0.24 -15.77
CA VAL A 209 11.97 0.67 -16.91
C VAL A 209 11.85 2.10 -16.41
N PHE A 210 12.30 3.08 -17.20
CA PHE A 210 12.16 4.48 -16.85
C PHE A 210 10.95 5.07 -17.54
N ALA A 211 10.02 5.61 -16.75
CA ALA A 211 8.80 6.23 -17.24
C ALA A 211 8.46 7.48 -16.42
N PRO A 212 7.74 8.47 -16.98
CA PRO A 212 7.32 9.65 -16.23
C PRO A 212 6.47 9.32 -15.01
N LEU A 213 6.70 10.06 -13.91
CA LEU A 213 5.84 10.04 -12.72
C LEU A 213 5.82 11.46 -12.13
N PHE A 214 4.68 12.13 -12.17
CA PHE A 214 4.54 13.56 -11.91
C PHE A 214 5.54 14.39 -12.76
N ALA A 215 6.26 15.32 -12.16
CA ALA A 215 7.30 16.11 -12.85
C ALA A 215 8.65 15.38 -12.99
N VAL A 216 8.71 14.07 -12.73
CA VAL A 216 9.93 13.27 -12.85
C VAL A 216 9.88 12.45 -14.13
N ASP A 217 10.54 12.90 -15.20
CA ASP A 217 10.50 12.25 -16.52
C ASP A 217 10.99 10.81 -16.52
N GLN A 218 12.01 10.51 -15.73
CA GLN A 218 12.67 9.21 -15.65
C GLN A 218 12.59 8.64 -14.23
N ALA A 219 11.42 8.13 -13.87
CA ALA A 219 11.22 7.41 -12.62
C ALA A 219 11.31 5.90 -12.88
N ALA A 220 12.18 5.20 -12.15
CA ALA A 220 12.26 3.74 -12.22
C ALA A 220 10.91 3.13 -11.84
N THR A 221 10.27 2.45 -12.76
CA THR A 221 8.94 1.86 -12.64
C THR A 221 9.02 0.38 -12.97
N THR A 222 8.40 -0.45 -12.15
CA THR A 222 8.46 -1.91 -12.32
C THR A 222 7.82 -2.36 -13.65
N SER A 223 8.47 -3.26 -14.36
CA SER A 223 7.90 -3.97 -15.52
C SER A 223 6.91 -5.07 -15.13
N GLY A 224 6.74 -5.31 -13.82
CA GLY A 224 5.87 -6.39 -13.30
C GLY A 224 4.41 -6.24 -13.72
N THR A 225 3.87 -5.03 -13.81
CA THR A 225 2.50 -4.80 -14.28
C THR A 225 2.31 -5.30 -15.70
N TRP A 226 3.22 -4.93 -16.62
CA TRP A 226 3.21 -5.40 -17.99
C TRP A 226 3.23 -6.93 -18.08
N MET A 227 4.16 -7.55 -17.35
CA MET A 227 4.32 -9.00 -17.37
C MET A 227 3.09 -9.73 -16.80
N LEU A 228 2.57 -9.27 -15.65
CA LEU A 228 1.39 -9.89 -15.02
C LEU A 228 0.16 -9.75 -15.92
N ALA A 229 -0.14 -8.56 -16.42
CA ALA A 229 -1.29 -8.32 -17.28
C ALA A 229 -1.18 -9.10 -18.61
N LYS A 230 -0.03 -9.04 -19.28
CA LYS A 230 0.20 -9.73 -20.56
C LYS A 230 0.07 -11.25 -20.46
N MET A 231 0.64 -11.84 -19.41
CA MET A 231 0.67 -13.30 -19.23
C MET A 231 -0.63 -13.87 -18.68
N SER A 232 -1.39 -13.10 -17.90
CA SER A 232 -2.64 -13.57 -17.27
C SER A 232 -3.89 -13.13 -18.00
N LYS A 233 -3.84 -12.05 -18.79
CA LYS A 233 -4.99 -11.34 -19.38
C LYS A 233 -5.99 -10.85 -18.33
N ALA A 234 -5.53 -10.62 -17.12
CA ALA A 234 -6.34 -10.07 -16.03
C ALA A 234 -6.75 -8.63 -16.34
N CYS A 235 -7.91 -8.21 -15.85
CA CYS A 235 -8.27 -6.79 -15.81
C CYS A 235 -7.47 -6.09 -14.70
N ILE A 236 -7.06 -4.87 -14.96
CA ILE A 236 -6.41 -4.01 -14.00
C ILE A 236 -7.47 -3.17 -13.32
N VAL A 237 -7.56 -3.25 -11.99
CA VAL A 237 -8.55 -2.50 -11.21
C VAL A 237 -7.82 -1.72 -10.13
N PRO A 238 -7.75 -0.38 -10.22
CA PRO A 238 -7.15 0.42 -9.16
C PRO A 238 -8.09 0.52 -7.96
N PHE A 239 -7.54 0.51 -6.75
CA PHE A 239 -8.30 0.77 -5.54
C PHE A 239 -7.55 1.73 -4.60
N VAL A 240 -8.33 2.61 -3.96
CA VAL A 240 -7.82 3.67 -3.10
C VAL A 240 -8.48 3.58 -1.72
N PRO A 241 -7.78 3.02 -0.72
CA PRO A 241 -8.19 3.15 0.67
C PRO A 241 -7.73 4.49 1.21
N ARG A 242 -8.65 5.34 1.66
CA ARG A 242 -8.28 6.63 2.25
C ARG A 242 -9.05 6.91 3.52
N ARG A 243 -8.44 7.67 4.43
CA ARG A 243 -9.18 8.35 5.50
C ARG A 243 -10.01 9.46 4.91
N LYS A 244 -11.23 9.61 5.39
CA LYS A 244 -12.09 10.75 5.04
C LYS A 244 -11.44 12.07 5.50
N PRO A 245 -11.57 13.15 4.69
CA PRO A 245 -10.98 14.45 5.04
C PRO A 245 -11.44 15.02 6.38
N ASP A 246 -12.67 14.68 6.79
CA ASP A 246 -13.26 15.13 8.07
C ASP A 246 -12.82 14.28 9.28
N GLY A 247 -11.97 13.25 9.06
CA GLY A 247 -11.50 12.33 10.10
C GLY A 247 -12.60 11.40 10.64
N LYS A 248 -13.72 11.23 9.94
CA LYS A 248 -14.85 10.39 10.37
C LYS A 248 -14.85 9.01 9.67
N GLY A 249 -13.72 8.37 9.65
CA GLY A 249 -13.59 7.01 9.12
C GLY A 249 -12.88 6.96 7.77
N TYR A 250 -13.25 5.99 6.95
CA TYR A 250 -12.54 5.57 5.75
C TYR A 250 -13.47 5.45 4.56
N GLU A 251 -12.91 5.59 3.39
CA GLU A 251 -13.52 5.21 2.12
C GLU A 251 -12.62 4.20 1.43
N LEU A 252 -13.22 3.14 0.93
CA LEU A 252 -12.60 2.22 -0.02
C LEU A 252 -13.19 2.51 -1.40
N ILE A 253 -12.41 3.08 -2.28
CA ILE A 253 -12.83 3.48 -3.62
C ILE A 253 -12.23 2.52 -4.63
N ILE A 254 -13.07 1.84 -5.39
CA ILE A 254 -12.69 0.99 -6.50
C ILE A 254 -12.91 1.78 -7.78
N LEU A 255 -11.85 2.03 -8.54
CA LEU A 255 -11.94 2.75 -9.80
C LEU A 255 -12.37 1.81 -10.94
N PRO A 256 -12.86 2.36 -12.06
CA PRO A 256 -13.27 1.55 -13.22
C PRO A 256 -12.15 0.61 -13.68
N PRO A 257 -12.51 -0.62 -14.10
CA PRO A 257 -11.53 -1.60 -14.55
C PRO A 257 -10.99 -1.24 -15.94
N GLU A 258 -9.68 -1.48 -16.14
CA GLU A 258 -9.06 -1.47 -17.46
C GLU A 258 -8.75 -2.91 -17.87
N CYS A 259 -9.51 -3.40 -18.83
CA CYS A 259 -9.43 -4.78 -19.29
C CYS A 259 -8.67 -4.93 -20.63
N SER A 260 -8.25 -3.82 -21.22
CA SER A 260 -7.44 -3.76 -22.44
C SER A 260 -6.29 -2.74 -22.31
N PRO A 261 -5.44 -2.89 -21.25
CA PRO A 261 -4.35 -1.95 -21.04
C PRO A 261 -3.34 -2.00 -22.19
N PRO A 262 -2.55 -0.93 -22.42
CA PRO A 262 -1.51 -0.93 -23.44
C PRO A 262 -0.38 -1.90 -23.01
N LEU A 263 -0.21 -2.99 -23.76
CA LEU A 263 0.75 -4.06 -23.47
C LEU A 263 1.77 -4.28 -24.60
N ASP A 264 1.99 -3.26 -25.44
CA ASP A 264 2.95 -3.33 -26.54
C ASP A 264 4.35 -3.61 -26.03
N ASP A 265 4.82 -2.79 -25.09
CA ASP A 265 6.09 -2.93 -24.37
C ASP A 265 5.96 -2.54 -22.90
N ALA A 266 7.05 -2.74 -22.15
CA ALA A 266 7.09 -2.47 -20.71
C ALA A 266 7.10 -0.97 -20.40
N GLU A 267 7.73 -0.14 -21.23
CA GLU A 267 7.84 1.31 -21.08
C GLU A 267 6.48 1.96 -21.23
N THR A 268 5.76 1.64 -22.30
CA THR A 268 4.40 2.13 -22.59
C THR A 268 3.45 1.76 -21.46
N THR A 269 3.48 0.50 -21.00
CA THR A 269 2.66 0.05 -19.87
C THR A 269 3.03 0.78 -18.59
N ALA A 270 4.33 1.00 -18.32
CA ALA A 270 4.79 1.69 -17.11
C ALA A 270 4.37 3.16 -17.11
N ALA A 271 4.49 3.85 -18.23
CA ALA A 271 4.06 5.26 -18.37
C ALA A 271 2.53 5.39 -18.14
N TRP A 272 1.76 4.50 -18.75
CA TRP A 272 0.31 4.44 -18.54
C TRP A 272 -0.05 4.12 -17.07
N MET A 273 0.60 3.11 -16.46
CA MET A 273 0.37 2.75 -15.07
C MET A 273 0.73 3.89 -14.11
N ASN A 274 1.81 4.63 -14.39
CA ASN A 274 2.18 5.78 -13.58
C ASN A 274 1.10 6.87 -13.58
N LYS A 275 0.35 7.08 -14.68
CA LYS A 275 -0.79 8.00 -14.69
C LYS A 275 -1.91 7.54 -13.75
N ILE A 276 -2.18 6.25 -13.70
CA ILE A 276 -3.13 5.68 -12.72
C ILE A 276 -2.62 5.87 -11.29
N VAL A 277 -1.34 5.62 -11.04
CA VAL A 277 -0.71 5.85 -9.74
C VAL A 277 -0.82 7.32 -9.32
N GLU A 278 -0.53 8.27 -10.23
CA GLU A 278 -0.70 9.71 -9.99
C GLU A 278 -2.15 10.05 -9.61
N GLN A 279 -3.12 9.55 -10.37
CA GLN A 279 -4.55 9.75 -10.10
C GLN A 279 -4.92 9.22 -8.70
N CYS A 280 -4.49 8.01 -8.36
CA CYS A 280 -4.73 7.43 -7.04
C CYS A 280 -4.08 8.25 -5.92
N ILE A 281 -2.81 8.67 -6.07
CA ILE A 281 -2.10 9.49 -5.08
C ILE A 281 -2.84 10.80 -4.85
N MET A 282 -3.31 11.48 -5.93
CA MET A 282 -3.97 12.78 -5.83
C MET A 282 -5.34 12.73 -5.14
N MET A 283 -5.92 11.55 -4.93
CA MET A 283 -7.15 11.40 -4.14
C MET A 283 -6.92 11.57 -2.63
N ALA A 284 -5.70 11.33 -2.13
CA ALA A 284 -5.30 11.57 -0.74
C ALA A 284 -3.76 11.70 -0.64
N PRO A 285 -3.17 12.78 -1.19
CA PRO A 285 -1.73 12.89 -1.36
C PRO A 285 -0.96 12.88 -0.04
N GLU A 286 -1.56 13.37 1.06
CA GLU A 286 -0.97 13.34 2.40
C GLU A 286 -0.90 11.94 3.00
N GLN A 287 -1.59 10.95 2.43
CA GLN A 287 -1.64 9.57 2.91
C GLN A 287 -0.71 8.63 2.15
N TYR A 288 -0.05 9.11 1.09
CA TYR A 288 0.92 8.33 0.33
C TYR A 288 2.27 8.21 1.06
N MET A 289 3.01 7.11 0.83
CA MET A 289 4.29 6.80 1.49
C MET A 289 5.46 7.67 0.98
N TRP A 290 5.38 9.00 1.15
CA TRP A 290 6.45 9.91 0.73
C TRP A 290 7.79 9.69 1.46
N LEU A 291 7.82 8.94 2.54
CA LEU A 291 9.02 8.61 3.32
C LEU A 291 9.91 7.55 2.63
N HIS A 292 9.45 6.94 1.55
CA HIS A 292 10.23 6.00 0.75
C HIS A 292 11.07 6.75 -0.28
N ARG A 293 12.31 6.31 -0.54
CA ARG A 293 13.17 6.87 -1.61
C ARG A 293 12.67 6.41 -2.98
N ARG A 294 11.57 7.04 -3.46
CA ARG A 294 10.88 6.65 -4.71
C ARG A 294 11.74 6.79 -5.96
N PHE A 295 12.71 7.71 -5.94
CA PHE A 295 13.53 8.06 -7.11
C PHE A 295 15.02 7.75 -6.90
N LYS A 296 15.34 6.68 -6.15
CA LYS A 296 16.73 6.29 -5.85
C LYS A 296 17.45 5.70 -7.06
N THR A 297 16.74 4.91 -7.88
CA THR A 297 17.28 4.29 -9.08
C THR A 297 17.22 5.29 -10.23
N ARG A 298 18.38 5.47 -10.87
CA ARG A 298 18.58 6.42 -11.97
C ARG A 298 19.14 5.69 -13.19
N PRO A 299 18.96 6.24 -14.40
CA PRO A 299 19.75 5.82 -15.54
C PRO A 299 21.25 5.89 -15.24
N GLU A 300 22.02 5.06 -15.93
CA GLU A 300 23.47 5.01 -15.78
C GLU A 300 24.10 6.37 -16.01
N GLY A 301 25.08 6.74 -15.20
CA GLY A 301 25.78 8.04 -15.26
C GLY A 301 25.03 9.21 -14.63
N MET A 302 23.76 9.06 -14.24
CA MET A 302 23.00 10.15 -13.64
C MET A 302 23.26 10.28 -12.13
N PRO A 303 23.40 11.52 -11.57
CA PRO A 303 23.66 11.72 -10.14
C PRO A 303 22.48 11.28 -9.26
N SER A 304 22.76 10.92 -8.01
CA SER A 304 21.72 10.60 -7.01
C SER A 304 20.80 11.80 -6.79
N ARG A 305 19.51 11.51 -6.57
CA ARG A 305 18.49 12.52 -6.23
C ARG A 305 18.36 12.77 -4.71
N TYR A 306 19.06 11.97 -3.87
CA TYR A 306 18.98 12.06 -2.39
C TYR A 306 20.34 12.24 -1.75
#